data_c55ad8e0457155f899a3fe25eb49ea48
#
_entry.id   c55ad8e0457155f899a3fe25eb49ea48
#
_cell.length_a   1.000
_cell.length_b   1.000
_cell.length_c   1.000
_cell.angle_alpha   90.00
_cell.angle_beta   90.00
_cell.angle_gamma   90.00
#
_symmetry.space_group_name_H-M   'P 1'
#
loop_
_entity.id
_entity.type
_entity.pdbx_description
1 polymer ?
#
loop_
_entity_poly.entity_id
_entity_poly.type
_entity_poly.pdbx_seq_one_letter_code
_entity_poly.pdbx_strand_id
1 'polypeptide(L)'
;MNDYKCMIASKEMINKKWNQELAKHENKELWKKFKESSLRNLENRIVYMGILIEEIITECTAIISSNDLDMQNKENLIGDKKAYLTAFRTNKEYEGKGYFSKLYKFMEKDLKKRGFTSLTLGVEPCEVRNIQIYFKWGFDKYIKTCYEYYPNGEKTLVNYYEKTI
;
A
#
# COMPACT_ATOMS: atom_id res chain seq x y z
N MET A 1 -19.77 -10.34 7.56
CA MET A 1 -18.88 -9.17 7.72
C MET A 1 -18.65 -8.79 9.17
N ASN A 2 -19.40 -9.38 10.09
CA ASN A 2 -19.34 -8.98 11.50
C ASN A 2 -18.00 -9.24 12.17
N ASP A 3 -17.21 -10.18 11.65
CA ASP A 3 -15.91 -10.52 12.20
C ASP A 3 -14.74 -9.85 11.49
N TYR A 4 -15.01 -9.02 10.47
CA TYR A 4 -13.97 -8.31 9.77
C TYR A 4 -13.53 -7.06 10.53
N LYS A 5 -12.24 -6.98 10.84
CA LYS A 5 -11.66 -5.86 11.60
C LYS A 5 -10.51 -5.24 10.85
N CYS A 6 -10.49 -3.92 10.79
CA CYS A 6 -9.37 -3.15 10.27
C CYS A 6 -8.48 -2.70 11.42
N MET A 7 -7.17 -2.77 11.24
CA MET A 7 -6.21 -2.39 12.28
C MET A 7 -4.87 -1.98 11.69
N ILE A 8 -4.09 -1.29 12.51
CA ILE A 8 -2.69 -1.02 12.22
C ILE A 8 -1.92 -2.28 12.62
N ALA A 9 -1.11 -2.79 11.68
CA ALA A 9 -0.39 -4.04 11.90
C ALA A 9 0.76 -3.86 12.88
N SER A 10 0.91 -4.80 13.78
CA SER A 10 2.09 -4.93 14.64
C SER A 10 3.26 -5.52 13.84
N LYS A 11 4.46 -5.41 14.39
CA LYS A 11 5.65 -6.05 13.80
C LYS A 11 5.46 -7.56 13.63
N GLU A 12 4.82 -8.21 14.60
CA GLU A 12 4.53 -9.65 14.55
C GLU A 12 3.59 -10.00 13.39
N MET A 13 2.55 -9.20 13.19
CA MET A 13 1.63 -9.38 12.07
C MET A 13 2.33 -9.21 10.72
N ILE A 14 3.21 -8.23 10.61
CA ILE A 14 4.00 -7.98 9.40
C ILE A 14 4.92 -9.17 9.10
N ASN A 15 5.61 -9.69 10.10
CA ASN A 15 6.44 -10.88 9.97
C ASN A 15 5.62 -12.11 9.53
N LYS A 16 4.48 -12.32 10.15
CA LYS A 16 3.58 -13.43 9.80
C LYS A 16 3.13 -13.33 8.34
N LYS A 17 2.74 -12.16 7.90
CA LYS A 17 2.34 -11.91 6.51
C LYS A 17 3.46 -12.27 5.55
N TRP A 18 4.68 -11.79 5.78
CA TRP A 18 5.80 -12.05 4.88
C TRP A 18 6.20 -13.52 4.85
N ASN A 19 6.12 -14.22 5.97
CA ASN A 19 6.37 -15.66 6.00
C ASN A 19 5.34 -16.43 5.18
N GLN A 20 4.07 -16.01 5.22
CA GLN A 20 3.02 -16.60 4.40
C GLN A 20 3.26 -16.32 2.90
N GLU A 21 3.67 -15.10 2.55
CA GLU A 21 3.98 -14.75 1.15
C GLU A 21 5.17 -15.54 0.62
N LEU A 22 6.23 -15.68 1.41
CA LEU A 22 7.39 -16.49 1.02
C LEU A 22 7.03 -17.94 0.75
N ALA A 23 6.07 -18.50 1.48
CA ALA A 23 5.62 -19.87 1.27
C ALA A 23 4.82 -20.04 -0.03
N LYS A 24 4.16 -18.99 -0.51
CA LYS A 24 3.28 -19.02 -1.69
C LYS A 24 4.00 -18.82 -3.02
N HIS A 25 5.12 -18.10 -3.03
CA HIS A 25 5.77 -17.65 -4.26
C HIS A 25 6.98 -18.51 -4.62
N GLU A 26 7.17 -18.77 -5.90
CA GLU A 26 8.31 -19.52 -6.41
C GLU A 26 9.59 -18.71 -6.40
N ASN A 27 9.52 -17.42 -6.71
CA ASN A 27 10.69 -16.54 -6.71
C ASN A 27 11.04 -16.08 -5.28
N LYS A 28 11.64 -16.97 -4.51
CA LYS A 28 12.01 -16.73 -3.11
C LYS A 28 12.96 -15.55 -2.95
N GLU A 29 13.90 -15.37 -3.88
CA GLU A 29 14.88 -14.28 -3.82
C GLU A 29 14.22 -12.90 -3.89
N LEU A 30 13.28 -12.72 -4.82
CA LEU A 30 12.56 -11.46 -4.96
C LEU A 30 11.71 -11.17 -3.71
N TRP A 31 10.99 -12.16 -3.22
CA TRP A 31 10.09 -11.98 -2.07
C TRP A 31 10.84 -11.79 -0.76
N LYS A 32 12.04 -12.37 -0.62
CA LYS A 32 12.93 -12.05 0.50
C LYS A 32 13.34 -10.58 0.48
N LYS A 33 13.64 -10.02 -0.69
CA LYS A 33 13.98 -8.61 -0.84
C LYS A 33 12.81 -7.69 -0.46
N PHE A 34 11.59 -8.07 -0.81
CA PHE A 34 10.39 -7.35 -0.37
C PHE A 34 10.24 -7.37 1.15
N LYS A 35 10.45 -8.52 1.77
CA LYS A 35 10.42 -8.66 3.23
C LYS A 35 11.48 -7.78 3.89
N GLU A 36 12.71 -7.84 3.43
CA GLU A 36 13.81 -7.02 3.95
C GLU A 36 13.50 -5.53 3.83
N SER A 37 12.99 -5.09 2.69
CA SER A 37 12.56 -3.71 2.48
C SER A 37 11.50 -3.28 3.49
N SER A 38 10.48 -4.11 3.69
CA SER A 38 9.42 -3.83 4.65
C SER A 38 9.96 -3.69 6.07
N LEU A 39 10.85 -4.61 6.48
CA LEU A 39 11.37 -4.62 7.86
C LEU A 39 12.33 -3.47 8.15
N ARG A 40 13.18 -3.08 7.19
CA ARG A 40 14.10 -1.95 7.41
C ARG A 40 13.42 -0.58 7.38
N ASN A 41 12.18 -0.50 6.92
CA ASN A 41 11.41 0.74 6.83
C ASN A 41 10.24 0.82 7.83
N LEU A 42 10.23 -0.01 8.87
CA LEU A 42 9.10 -0.06 9.81
C LEU A 42 8.74 1.29 10.43
N GLU A 43 9.73 2.13 10.72
CA GLU A 43 9.51 3.46 11.30
C GLU A 43 8.99 4.48 10.27
N ASN A 44 9.19 4.21 8.99
CA ASN A 44 8.84 5.12 7.90
C ASN A 44 7.50 4.77 7.25
N ARG A 45 6.84 3.72 7.73
CA ARG A 45 5.62 3.18 7.14
C ARG A 45 4.59 2.82 8.20
N ILE A 46 3.32 2.94 7.82
CA ILE A 46 2.20 2.38 8.59
C ILE A 46 1.57 1.31 7.73
N VAL A 47 1.49 0.09 8.23
CA VAL A 47 0.84 -1.02 7.54
C VAL A 47 -0.55 -1.21 8.12
N TYR A 48 -1.56 -1.16 7.26
CA TYR A 48 -2.95 -1.37 7.62
C TYR A 48 -3.39 -2.74 7.13
N MET A 49 -4.06 -3.49 7.98
CA MET A 49 -4.53 -4.83 7.68
C MET A 49 -5.99 -5.02 8.04
N GLY A 50 -6.70 -5.77 7.21
CA GLY A 50 -8.04 -6.24 7.50
C GLY A 50 -8.01 -7.73 7.82
N ILE A 51 -8.57 -8.08 8.98
CA ILE A 51 -8.55 -9.44 9.51
C ILE A 51 -9.97 -10.00 9.53
N LEU A 52 -10.13 -11.18 8.97
CA LEU A 52 -11.39 -11.93 9.01
C LEU A 52 -11.09 -13.32 9.55
N ILE A 53 -11.71 -13.66 10.69
CA ILE A 53 -11.53 -14.97 11.34
C ILE A 53 -10.04 -15.33 11.46
N GLU A 54 -9.28 -14.42 12.08
CA GLU A 54 -7.82 -14.55 12.31
C GLU A 54 -6.94 -14.60 11.05
N GLU A 55 -7.53 -14.44 9.87
CA GLU A 55 -6.80 -14.41 8.60
C GLU A 55 -6.64 -12.98 8.09
N ILE A 56 -5.43 -12.64 7.64
CA ILE A 56 -5.16 -11.35 6.98
C ILE A 56 -5.69 -11.44 5.55
N ILE A 57 -6.79 -10.75 5.26
CA ILE A 57 -7.41 -10.81 3.93
C ILE A 57 -7.22 -9.54 3.09
N THR A 58 -6.92 -8.41 3.73
CA THR A 58 -6.62 -7.16 3.02
C THR A 58 -5.43 -6.47 3.66
N GLU A 59 -4.68 -5.72 2.85
CA GLU A 59 -3.61 -4.89 3.37
C GLU A 59 -3.37 -3.66 2.49
N CYS A 60 -2.80 -2.64 3.11
CA CYS A 60 -2.32 -1.43 2.45
C CYS A 60 -1.24 -0.79 3.31
N THR A 61 -0.23 -0.22 2.68
CA THR A 61 0.88 0.46 3.36
C THR A 61 0.86 1.94 3.01
N ALA A 62 1.01 2.79 4.03
CA ALA A 62 1.25 4.22 3.84
C ALA A 62 2.71 4.53 4.19
N ILE A 63 3.47 5.05 3.23
CA ILE A 63 4.81 5.56 3.47
C ILE A 63 4.65 6.99 3.95
N ILE A 64 5.13 7.27 5.17
CA ILE A 64 4.88 8.52 5.88
C ILE A 64 6.12 9.38 6.07
N SER A 65 7.28 8.92 5.65
CA SER A 65 8.55 9.63 5.82
C SER A 65 9.40 9.57 4.56
N SER A 66 10.02 10.70 4.21
CA SER A 66 11.01 10.77 3.14
C SER A 66 12.29 10.01 3.46
N ASN A 67 12.44 9.57 4.70
CA ASN A 67 13.57 8.72 5.14
C ASN A 67 13.40 7.25 4.73
N ASP A 68 12.27 6.88 4.13
CA ASP A 68 12.09 5.53 3.59
C ASP A 68 13.22 5.21 2.62
N LEU A 69 13.89 4.08 2.83
CA LEU A 69 15.10 3.70 2.11
C LEU A 69 14.83 3.15 0.71
N ASP A 70 13.62 2.66 0.47
CA ASP A 70 13.29 1.93 -0.74
C ASP A 70 12.25 2.62 -1.63
N MET A 71 11.66 3.70 -1.16
CA MET A 71 10.71 4.47 -1.96
C MET A 71 11.42 5.18 -3.11
N GLN A 72 10.90 4.98 -4.32
CA GLN A 72 11.41 5.59 -5.55
C GLN A 72 10.58 6.81 -5.91
N ASN A 73 11.17 7.71 -6.72
CA ASN A 73 10.47 8.85 -7.32
C ASN A 73 9.78 9.75 -6.28
N LYS A 74 10.41 9.93 -5.12
CA LYS A 74 9.80 10.59 -3.94
C LYS A 74 9.30 12.01 -4.17
N GLU A 75 9.92 12.75 -5.08
CA GLU A 75 9.56 14.16 -5.31
C GLU A 75 8.08 14.29 -5.64
N ASN A 76 7.38 15.15 -4.90
CA ASN A 76 5.94 15.40 -5.00
C ASN A 76 5.03 14.23 -4.60
N LEU A 77 5.58 13.11 -4.15
CA LEU A 77 4.80 11.96 -3.69
C LEU A 77 4.69 11.88 -2.17
N ILE A 78 5.64 12.48 -1.46
CA ILE A 78 5.69 12.42 0.00
C ILE A 78 6.15 13.77 0.56
N GLY A 79 5.68 14.10 1.75
CA GLY A 79 6.02 15.34 2.46
C GLY A 79 5.50 15.29 3.88
N ASP A 80 5.66 16.39 4.64
CA ASP A 80 5.26 16.47 6.05
C ASP A 80 3.78 16.13 6.29
N LYS A 81 2.92 16.46 5.32
CA LYS A 81 1.47 16.23 5.41
C LYS A 81 0.94 15.40 4.24
N LYS A 82 1.83 14.74 3.52
CA LYS A 82 1.52 13.94 2.35
C LYS A 82 2.09 12.55 2.51
N ALA A 83 1.24 11.52 2.43
CA ALA A 83 1.64 10.12 2.52
C ALA A 83 1.46 9.41 1.18
N TYR A 84 2.35 8.47 0.87
CA TYR A 84 2.28 7.67 -0.33
C TYR A 84 1.70 6.29 -0.01
N LEU A 85 0.65 5.91 -0.73
CA LEU A 85 -0.04 4.64 -0.53
C LEU A 85 0.47 3.60 -1.52
N THR A 86 0.75 2.40 -1.00
CA THR A 86 1.27 1.29 -1.80
C THR A 86 0.85 -0.05 -1.23
N ALA A 87 1.18 -1.14 -1.93
CA ALA A 87 0.94 -2.51 -1.48
C ALA A 87 -0.54 -2.80 -1.21
N PHE A 88 -1.43 -2.31 -2.07
CA PHE A 88 -2.85 -2.63 -2.02
C PHE A 88 -3.05 -4.10 -2.35
N ARG A 89 -3.69 -4.84 -1.45
CA ARG A 89 -3.95 -6.26 -1.68
C ARG A 89 -5.23 -6.71 -1.02
N THR A 90 -5.95 -7.58 -1.73
CA THR A 90 -7.06 -8.37 -1.20
C THR A 90 -6.86 -9.81 -1.61
N ASN A 91 -7.02 -10.75 -0.69
CA ASN A 91 -7.00 -12.16 -1.05
C ASN A 91 -8.10 -12.44 -2.07
N LYS A 92 -7.77 -13.21 -3.09
CA LYS A 92 -8.60 -13.40 -4.29
C LYS A 92 -10.04 -13.84 -3.98
N GLU A 93 -10.21 -14.73 -3.03
CA GLU A 93 -11.53 -15.25 -2.61
C GLU A 93 -12.41 -14.19 -1.93
N TYR A 94 -11.84 -13.08 -1.50
CA TYR A 94 -12.56 -11.99 -0.82
C TYR A 94 -12.68 -10.73 -1.67
N GLU A 95 -12.23 -10.76 -2.92
CA GLU A 95 -12.35 -9.63 -3.83
C GLU A 95 -13.82 -9.33 -4.17
N GLY A 96 -14.12 -8.07 -4.44
CA GLY A 96 -15.45 -7.63 -4.88
C GLY A 96 -16.52 -7.62 -3.80
N LYS A 97 -16.15 -7.79 -2.53
CA LYS A 97 -17.09 -7.86 -1.40
C LYS A 97 -17.06 -6.63 -0.48
N GLY A 98 -16.29 -5.61 -0.86
CA GLY A 98 -16.22 -4.35 -0.11
C GLY A 98 -15.23 -4.33 1.05
N TYR A 99 -14.47 -5.38 1.29
CA TYR A 99 -13.50 -5.43 2.38
C TYR A 99 -12.40 -4.39 2.24
N PHE A 100 -11.81 -4.27 1.06
CA PHE A 100 -10.75 -3.27 0.85
C PHE A 100 -11.26 -1.84 1.00
N SER A 101 -12.47 -1.57 0.55
CA SER A 101 -13.11 -0.26 0.71
C SER A 101 -13.19 0.14 2.19
N LYS A 102 -13.50 -0.81 3.07
CA LYS A 102 -13.54 -0.58 4.52
C LYS A 102 -12.14 -0.32 5.08
N LEU A 103 -11.15 -1.07 4.64
CA LEU A 103 -9.76 -0.86 5.04
C LEU A 103 -9.27 0.52 4.59
N TYR A 104 -9.57 0.90 3.36
CA TYR A 104 -9.21 2.22 2.83
C TYR A 104 -9.80 3.34 3.67
N LYS A 105 -11.08 3.25 4.02
CA LYS A 105 -11.75 4.27 4.87
C LYS A 105 -11.13 4.34 6.26
N PHE A 106 -10.79 3.21 6.84
CA PHE A 106 -10.10 3.15 8.13
C PHE A 106 -8.74 3.84 8.06
N MET A 107 -7.96 3.53 7.03
CA MET A 107 -6.64 4.13 6.80
C MET A 107 -6.73 5.64 6.59
N GLU A 108 -7.62 6.10 5.73
CA GLU A 108 -7.80 7.53 5.46
C GLU A 108 -8.15 8.29 6.73
N LYS A 109 -9.06 7.75 7.54
CA LYS A 109 -9.45 8.33 8.82
C LYS A 109 -8.27 8.43 9.79
N ASP A 110 -7.47 7.37 9.87
CA ASP A 110 -6.28 7.34 10.73
C ASP A 110 -5.23 8.36 10.26
N LEU A 111 -4.97 8.43 8.97
CA LEU A 111 -4.01 9.38 8.41
C LEU A 111 -4.46 10.84 8.60
N LYS A 112 -5.74 11.13 8.48
CA LYS A 112 -6.30 12.44 8.83
C LYS A 112 -6.04 12.81 10.28
N LYS A 113 -6.27 11.87 11.20
CA LYS A 113 -6.00 12.08 12.64
C LYS A 113 -4.53 12.38 12.91
N ARG A 114 -3.62 11.83 12.12
CA ARG A 114 -2.18 12.06 12.23
C ARG A 114 -1.73 13.39 11.62
N GLY A 115 -2.64 14.13 10.98
CA GLY A 115 -2.36 15.43 10.39
C GLY A 115 -2.05 15.41 8.91
N PHE A 116 -2.18 14.29 8.23
CA PHE A 116 -2.00 14.23 6.77
C PHE A 116 -3.17 14.89 6.07
N THR A 117 -2.87 15.67 5.05
CA THR A 117 -3.86 16.41 4.25
C THR A 117 -3.91 15.98 2.80
N SER A 118 -2.99 15.13 2.39
CA SER A 118 -2.89 14.66 1.02
C SER A 118 -2.37 13.23 0.98
N LEU A 119 -2.89 12.45 0.04
CA LEU A 119 -2.46 11.08 -0.22
C LEU A 119 -2.08 10.96 -1.69
N THR A 120 -1.02 10.19 -1.97
CA THR A 120 -0.58 9.89 -3.33
C THR A 120 -0.54 8.38 -3.54
N LEU A 121 -0.62 7.95 -4.78
CA LEU A 121 -0.44 6.55 -5.17
C LEU A 121 0.06 6.45 -6.60
N GLY A 122 0.59 5.30 -6.95
CA GLY A 122 1.01 4.98 -8.30
C GLY A 122 0.19 3.83 -8.86
N VAL A 123 -0.05 3.86 -10.16
CA VAL A 123 -0.77 2.80 -10.87
C VAL A 123 -0.20 2.65 -12.28
N GLU A 124 -0.05 1.43 -12.75
CA GLU A 124 0.39 1.19 -14.12
C GLU A 124 -0.70 1.63 -15.11
N PRO A 125 -0.32 2.25 -16.26
CA PRO A 125 -1.30 2.74 -17.23
C PRO A 125 -2.25 1.68 -17.78
N CYS A 126 -1.84 0.41 -17.79
CA CYS A 126 -2.68 -0.70 -18.27
C CYS A 126 -3.75 -1.15 -17.25
N GLU A 127 -3.64 -0.75 -16.00
CA GLU A 127 -4.58 -1.14 -14.94
C GLU A 127 -5.81 -0.24 -14.93
N VAL A 128 -6.56 -0.24 -16.02
CA VAL A 128 -7.70 0.66 -16.24
C VAL A 128 -8.75 0.55 -15.15
N ARG A 129 -9.04 -0.66 -14.67
CA ARG A 129 -10.02 -0.88 -13.59
C ARG A 129 -9.58 -0.21 -12.30
N ASN A 130 -8.32 -0.35 -11.93
CA ASN A 130 -7.76 0.26 -10.72
C ASN A 130 -7.78 1.79 -10.82
N ILE A 131 -7.43 2.33 -11.98
CA ILE A 131 -7.48 3.78 -12.23
C ILE A 131 -8.89 4.32 -12.01
N GLN A 132 -9.92 3.62 -12.51
CA GLN A 132 -11.31 4.02 -12.32
C GLN A 132 -11.71 4.01 -10.84
N ILE A 133 -11.29 3.00 -10.09
CA ILE A 133 -11.55 2.90 -8.65
C ILE A 133 -10.88 4.06 -7.91
N TYR A 134 -9.61 4.32 -8.20
CA TYR A 134 -8.86 5.40 -7.55
C TYR A 134 -9.44 6.78 -7.87
N PHE A 135 -9.90 7.00 -9.09
CA PHE A 135 -10.57 8.25 -9.46
C PHE A 135 -11.88 8.44 -8.69
N LYS A 136 -12.67 7.37 -8.50
CA LYS A 136 -13.88 7.42 -7.67
C LYS A 136 -13.56 7.74 -6.22
N TRP A 137 -12.42 7.31 -5.72
CA TRP A 137 -11.97 7.64 -4.36
C TRP A 137 -11.41 9.06 -4.25
N GLY A 138 -11.22 9.77 -5.37
CA GLY A 138 -10.76 11.14 -5.39
C GLY A 138 -9.30 11.34 -5.76
N PHE A 139 -8.60 10.30 -6.20
CA PHE A 139 -7.22 10.38 -6.72
C PHE A 139 -7.27 10.82 -8.18
N ASP A 140 -7.69 12.05 -8.42
CA ASP A 140 -7.93 12.58 -9.76
C ASP A 140 -6.91 13.64 -10.21
N LYS A 141 -5.98 14.00 -9.33
CA LYS A 141 -4.92 14.94 -9.67
C LYS A 141 -3.67 14.18 -10.15
N TYR A 142 -3.41 14.27 -11.43
CA TYR A 142 -2.21 13.68 -12.03
C TYR A 142 -0.96 14.43 -11.59
N ILE A 143 0.09 13.70 -11.18
CA ILE A 143 1.36 14.28 -10.74
C ILE A 143 2.43 14.10 -11.81
N LYS A 144 2.75 12.87 -12.15
CA LYS A 144 3.84 12.55 -13.08
C LYS A 144 3.79 11.08 -13.50
N THR A 145 4.61 10.72 -14.49
CA THR A 145 4.81 9.34 -14.94
C THR A 145 6.31 9.04 -14.85
N CYS A 146 6.67 7.97 -14.17
CA CYS A 146 8.06 7.55 -13.98
C CYS A 146 8.17 6.03 -14.03
N TYR A 147 9.39 5.53 -14.26
CA TYR A 147 9.66 4.11 -14.08
C TYR A 147 9.88 3.81 -12.61
N GLU A 148 9.35 2.65 -12.17
CA GLU A 148 9.73 2.02 -10.91
C GLU A 148 10.50 0.75 -11.21
N TYR A 149 11.51 0.48 -10.39
CA TYR A 149 12.40 -0.67 -10.55
C TYR A 149 12.14 -1.67 -9.44
N TYR A 150 11.96 -2.94 -9.82
CA TYR A 150 11.92 -4.04 -8.88
C TYR A 150 13.33 -4.38 -8.39
N PRO A 151 13.47 -5.02 -7.21
CA PRO A 151 14.78 -5.42 -6.69
C PRO A 151 15.58 -6.33 -7.63
N ASN A 152 14.92 -7.03 -8.56
CA ASN A 152 15.57 -7.90 -9.57
C ASN A 152 16.02 -7.14 -10.83
N GLY A 153 15.83 -5.81 -10.88
CA GLY A 153 16.23 -4.97 -12.00
C GLY A 153 15.16 -4.76 -13.07
N GLU A 154 14.05 -5.46 -13.01
CA GLU A 154 12.91 -5.23 -13.90
C GLU A 154 12.30 -3.85 -13.60
N LYS A 155 11.72 -3.22 -14.63
CA LYS A 155 11.09 -1.90 -14.48
C LYS A 155 9.68 -1.90 -15.05
N THR A 156 8.84 -1.01 -14.50
CA THR A 156 7.49 -0.77 -15.00
C THR A 156 7.20 0.72 -15.03
N LEU A 157 6.37 1.15 -15.98
CA LEU A 157 5.93 2.54 -16.05
C LEU A 157 4.77 2.76 -15.10
N VAL A 158 4.80 3.86 -14.33
CA VAL A 158 3.80 4.16 -13.30
C VAL A 158 3.31 5.60 -13.45
N ASN A 159 2.01 5.77 -13.45
CA ASN A 159 1.35 7.08 -13.32
C ASN A 159 1.02 7.34 -11.86
N TYR A 160 1.35 8.53 -11.37
CA TYR A 160 1.10 8.93 -9.98
C TYR A 160 -0.02 9.96 -9.90
N TYR A 161 -0.89 9.78 -8.93
CA TYR A 161 -2.04 10.62 -8.67
C TYR A 161 -2.13 11.03 -7.21
N GLU A 162 -2.80 12.15 -6.96
CA GLU A 162 -2.97 12.74 -5.63
C GLU A 162 -4.44 12.96 -5.31
N LYS A 163 -4.76 12.79 -4.03
CA LYS A 163 -6.05 13.12 -3.41
C LYS A 163 -5.83 14.03 -2.22
N THR A 164 -6.61 15.11 -2.13
CA THR A 164 -6.69 15.92 -0.91
C THR A 164 -7.69 15.30 0.06
N ILE A 165 -7.30 15.20 1.32
CA ILE A 165 -8.15 14.60 2.36
C ILE A 165 -8.44 15.56 3.52
#